data_98bdb98125cfa2dca5c31751ccf4adf8
#
_entry.id   98bdb98125cfa2dca5c31751ccf4adf8
#
_cell.length_a   1.000
_cell.length_b   1.000
_cell.length_c   1.000
_cell.angle_alpha   90.00
_cell.angle_beta   90.00
_cell.angle_gamma   90.00
#
_symmetry.space_group_name_H-M   'P 1'
#
loop_
_entity.id
_entity.type
_entity.pdbx_description
1 polymer ?
#
loop_
_entity_poly.entity_id
_entity_poly.type
_entity_poly.pdbx_seq_one_letter_code
_entity_poly.pdbx_strand_id
1 'polypeptide(L)'
;MGRPLIRIAGGLLLGILVAAGGLAGAEELKVGYSAITANQVPLWITKEAGFFEKNRLEVTLVFIEGGSKTTQALLAGDVPIVQVGGSSVVQSRLAGSEAVIIAGAFNTLNFKLVTVPEITEPRQLKGKIVGTSRFGSSNDFAARFMLEHFGLAPDKDVPIIQIGSEPARFAALKGGSIHATLVEVPTTLQARKLGFNIIADLGELGLEYQHTAIATTQGVIQTRPEAVRRFMKAYVEGIHYYKTRKAESMAVIAKYLKMNDMEAVEEAYNEIGVKRTPRKPYPTLKGVQLILSEIADVNPKARGTKPETFVDARFVKELDDSGAIDRLYR
;
A
#
# COMPACT_ATOMS: atom_id res chain seq x y z
N MET A 1 31.42 58.12 -68.32
CA MET A 1 31.29 56.71 -68.06
C MET A 1 31.32 56.53 -66.52
N GLY A 2 30.15 56.56 -65.92
CA GLY A 2 29.97 56.48 -64.47
C GLY A 2 29.26 55.21 -64.06
N ARG A 3 29.84 54.46 -63.17
CA ARG A 3 29.22 53.27 -62.52
C ARG A 3 28.41 53.70 -61.30
N PRO A 4 27.20 53.24 -61.06
CA PRO A 4 26.47 53.53 -59.85
C PRO A 4 26.85 52.58 -58.72
N LEU A 5 27.01 53.14 -57.52
CA LEU A 5 27.20 52.47 -56.26
C LEU A 5 25.86 51.89 -55.76
N ILE A 6 25.80 50.58 -55.54
CA ILE A 6 24.68 49.90 -54.89
C ILE A 6 24.91 49.98 -53.37
N ARG A 7 24.02 50.64 -52.63
CA ARG A 7 23.95 50.62 -51.17
C ARG A 7 23.14 49.39 -50.76
N ILE A 8 23.84 48.50 -50.03
CA ILE A 8 23.20 47.33 -49.37
C ILE A 8 22.72 47.83 -47.99
N ALA A 9 21.40 47.90 -47.82
CA ALA A 9 20.79 48.14 -46.52
C ALA A 9 20.73 46.82 -45.75
N GLY A 10 21.54 46.75 -44.66
CA GLY A 10 21.54 45.63 -43.72
C GLY A 10 20.29 45.70 -42.82
N GLY A 11 19.31 44.84 -43.07
CA GLY A 11 18.19 44.66 -42.17
C GLY A 11 18.59 43.78 -41.00
N LEU A 12 18.58 44.33 -39.78
CA LEU A 12 18.73 43.61 -38.52
C LEU A 12 17.42 42.85 -38.27
N LEU A 13 17.41 41.52 -38.51
CA LEU A 13 16.31 40.66 -38.05
C LEU A 13 16.52 40.38 -36.56
N LEU A 14 15.75 41.07 -35.75
CA LEU A 14 15.63 40.76 -34.30
C LEU A 14 14.77 39.48 -34.16
N GLY A 15 15.45 38.35 -33.96
CA GLY A 15 14.78 37.06 -33.69
C GLY A 15 14.17 37.11 -32.28
N ILE A 16 12.85 37.24 -32.20
CA ILE A 16 12.10 37.07 -30.96
C ILE A 16 12.09 35.55 -30.67
N LEU A 17 12.96 35.13 -29.75
CA LEU A 17 12.92 33.79 -29.16
C LEU A 17 11.67 33.72 -28.27
N VAL A 18 10.53 33.32 -28.83
CA VAL A 18 9.36 32.92 -28.03
C VAL A 18 9.74 31.64 -27.34
N ALA A 19 10.14 31.76 -26.06
CA ALA A 19 10.23 30.60 -25.17
C ALA A 19 8.82 30.01 -25.04
N ALA A 20 8.53 29.01 -25.84
CA ALA A 20 7.37 28.16 -25.68
C ALA A 20 7.54 27.38 -24.38
N GLY A 21 7.19 28.02 -23.26
CA GLY A 21 6.91 27.32 -22.01
C GLY A 21 5.71 26.42 -22.24
N GLY A 22 5.94 25.24 -22.77
CA GLY A 22 4.91 24.23 -22.92
C GLY A 22 4.28 24.02 -21.54
N LEU A 23 2.96 24.25 -21.44
CA LEU A 23 2.15 23.74 -20.35
C LEU A 23 2.36 22.22 -20.37
N ALA A 24 3.31 21.74 -19.55
CA ALA A 24 3.52 20.31 -19.41
C ALA A 24 2.18 19.73 -18.96
N GLY A 25 1.52 18.96 -19.83
CA GLY A 25 0.29 18.27 -19.54
C GLY A 25 0.44 17.41 -18.29
N ALA A 26 -0.67 16.93 -17.76
CA ALA A 26 -0.62 15.99 -16.66
C ALA A 26 0.15 14.72 -17.09
N GLU A 27 1.04 14.24 -16.24
CA GLU A 27 1.84 13.04 -16.51
C GLU A 27 1.00 11.79 -16.20
N GLU A 28 0.84 10.92 -17.20
CA GLU A 28 0.14 9.64 -17.01
C GLU A 28 0.93 8.70 -16.11
N LEU A 29 0.23 8.09 -15.14
CA LEU A 29 0.82 7.19 -14.17
C LEU A 29 -0.15 6.05 -13.81
N LYS A 30 0.24 4.81 -14.08
CA LYS A 30 -0.47 3.64 -13.54
C LYS A 30 0.02 3.36 -12.12
N VAL A 31 -0.90 3.19 -11.18
CA VAL A 31 -0.58 2.89 -9.78
C VAL A 31 -1.28 1.61 -9.38
N GLY A 32 -0.49 0.60 -8.99
CA GLY A 32 -1.01 -0.69 -8.55
C GLY A 32 -1.44 -0.67 -7.08
N TYR A 33 -2.46 -1.46 -6.74
CA TYR A 33 -2.79 -1.74 -5.35
C TYR A 33 -3.16 -3.21 -5.15
N SER A 34 -2.80 -3.77 -3.98
CA SER A 34 -2.71 -5.23 -3.79
C SER A 34 -3.91 -5.88 -3.12
N ALA A 35 -4.87 -5.10 -2.60
CA ALA A 35 -5.98 -5.64 -1.81
C ALA A 35 -7.25 -4.80 -1.96
N ILE A 36 -8.40 -5.40 -1.65
CA ILE A 36 -9.69 -4.71 -1.49
C ILE A 36 -10.00 -4.72 0.01
N THR A 37 -9.33 -3.85 0.76
CA THR A 37 -9.46 -3.68 2.21
C THR A 37 -9.35 -2.21 2.59
N ALA A 38 -9.74 -1.85 3.80
CA ALA A 38 -9.67 -0.47 4.29
C ALA A 38 -8.24 0.10 4.31
N ASN A 39 -7.21 -0.73 4.31
CA ASN A 39 -5.81 -0.28 4.24
C ASN A 39 -5.42 0.32 2.88
N GLN A 40 -6.24 0.17 1.84
CA GLN A 40 -6.01 0.79 0.54
C GLN A 40 -6.66 2.18 0.40
N VAL A 41 -7.50 2.56 1.36
CA VAL A 41 -8.34 3.77 1.33
C VAL A 41 -7.54 5.06 1.13
N PRO A 42 -6.36 5.29 1.73
CA PRO A 42 -5.61 6.52 1.48
C PRO A 42 -5.32 6.75 -0.01
N LEU A 43 -4.98 5.69 -0.76
CA LEU A 43 -4.75 5.77 -2.20
C LEU A 43 -6.04 6.06 -2.97
N TRP A 44 -7.14 5.39 -2.62
CA TRP A 44 -8.43 5.59 -3.27
C TRP A 44 -8.96 7.01 -3.05
N ILE A 45 -8.86 7.53 -1.83
CA ILE A 45 -9.25 8.91 -1.51
C ILE A 45 -8.39 9.91 -2.27
N THR A 46 -7.07 9.69 -2.35
CA THR A 46 -6.17 10.55 -3.12
C THR A 46 -6.64 10.70 -4.57
N LYS A 47 -7.11 9.59 -5.16
CA LYS A 47 -7.67 9.58 -6.53
C LYS A 47 -9.04 10.25 -6.59
N GLU A 48 -10.00 9.83 -5.77
CA GLU A 48 -11.39 10.28 -5.83
C GLU A 48 -11.56 11.77 -5.47
N ALA A 49 -10.71 12.28 -4.58
CA ALA A 49 -10.71 13.69 -4.20
C ALA A 49 -9.89 14.60 -5.14
N GLY A 50 -9.36 14.05 -6.27
CA GLY A 50 -8.69 14.83 -7.31
C GLY A 50 -7.28 15.33 -6.92
N PHE A 51 -6.64 14.75 -5.90
CA PHE A 51 -5.31 15.22 -5.48
C PHE A 51 -4.20 14.86 -6.45
N PHE A 52 -4.34 13.78 -7.23
CA PHE A 52 -3.39 13.48 -8.28
C PHE A 52 -3.45 14.53 -9.40
N GLU A 53 -4.63 14.84 -9.88
CA GLU A 53 -4.87 15.85 -10.91
C GLU A 53 -4.40 17.25 -10.46
N LYS A 54 -4.69 17.61 -9.21
CA LYS A 54 -4.17 18.84 -8.56
C LYS A 54 -2.63 18.93 -8.61
N ASN A 55 -1.96 17.78 -8.50
CA ASN A 55 -0.50 17.68 -8.57
C ASN A 55 0.01 17.29 -9.96
N ARG A 56 -0.78 17.51 -11.03
CA ARG A 56 -0.42 17.28 -12.44
C ARG A 56 -0.03 15.84 -12.75
N LEU A 57 -0.76 14.90 -12.15
CA LEU A 57 -0.68 13.47 -12.44
C LEU A 57 -2.05 12.97 -12.91
N GLU A 58 -2.09 12.28 -14.04
CA GLU A 58 -3.25 11.53 -14.49
C GLU A 58 -3.10 10.06 -14.05
N VAL A 59 -3.67 9.71 -12.89
CA VAL A 59 -3.46 8.40 -12.28
C VAL A 59 -4.57 7.43 -12.66
N THR A 60 -4.20 6.26 -13.17
CA THR A 60 -5.07 5.09 -13.30
C THR A 60 -4.73 4.09 -12.21
N LEU A 61 -5.70 3.76 -11.34
CA LEU A 61 -5.55 2.73 -10.32
C LEU A 61 -5.77 1.34 -10.90
N VAL A 62 -4.83 0.41 -10.65
CA VAL A 62 -4.86 -0.97 -11.14
C VAL A 62 -4.90 -1.94 -9.97
N PHE A 63 -6.00 -2.66 -9.81
CA PHE A 63 -6.07 -3.74 -8.82
C PHE A 63 -5.29 -4.96 -9.30
N ILE A 64 -4.34 -5.42 -8.49
CA ILE A 64 -3.52 -6.62 -8.75
C ILE A 64 -3.58 -7.48 -7.49
N GLU A 65 -4.29 -8.58 -7.55
CA GLU A 65 -4.58 -9.42 -6.39
C GLU A 65 -3.33 -9.99 -5.72
N GLY A 66 -3.09 -9.54 -4.47
CA GLY A 66 -2.03 -10.05 -3.61
C GLY A 66 -0.68 -9.36 -3.79
N GLY A 67 0.02 -9.14 -2.67
CA GLY A 67 1.25 -8.34 -2.61
C GLY A 67 2.36 -8.86 -3.53
N SER A 68 2.57 -10.18 -3.58
CA SER A 68 3.62 -10.78 -4.40
C SER A 68 3.42 -10.51 -5.90
N LYS A 69 2.18 -10.65 -6.42
CA LYS A 69 1.87 -10.32 -7.82
C LYS A 69 1.98 -8.82 -8.11
N THR A 70 1.53 -7.98 -7.16
CA THR A 70 1.65 -6.53 -7.29
C THR A 70 3.12 -6.10 -7.37
N THR A 71 3.98 -6.69 -6.55
CA THR A 71 5.42 -6.42 -6.60
C THR A 71 6.05 -6.93 -7.91
N GLN A 72 5.60 -8.08 -8.44
CA GLN A 72 6.04 -8.55 -9.76
C GLN A 72 5.68 -7.58 -10.88
N ALA A 73 4.45 -7.03 -10.90
CA ALA A 73 4.02 -6.04 -11.87
C ALA A 73 4.80 -4.71 -11.74
N LEU A 74 5.17 -4.31 -10.51
CA LEU A 74 6.09 -3.19 -10.29
C LEU A 74 7.45 -3.44 -10.95
N LEU A 75 8.04 -4.62 -10.77
CA LEU A 75 9.34 -4.98 -11.33
C LEU A 75 9.31 -5.14 -12.85
N ALA A 76 8.18 -5.57 -13.41
CA ALA A 76 7.97 -5.64 -14.85
C ALA A 76 7.82 -4.25 -15.49
N GLY A 77 7.60 -3.18 -14.68
CA GLY A 77 7.37 -1.82 -15.18
C GLY A 77 5.91 -1.54 -15.57
N ASP A 78 5.00 -2.49 -15.37
CA ASP A 78 3.56 -2.31 -15.70
C ASP A 78 2.91 -1.22 -14.85
N VAL A 79 3.33 -1.10 -13.60
CA VAL A 79 2.88 -0.12 -12.61
C VAL A 79 4.09 0.46 -11.85
N PRO A 80 4.57 1.67 -12.19
CA PRO A 80 5.80 2.23 -11.62
C PRO A 80 5.72 2.58 -10.13
N ILE A 81 4.51 2.71 -9.57
CA ILE A 81 4.28 2.92 -8.14
C ILE A 81 3.17 1.97 -7.69
N VAL A 82 3.30 1.42 -6.48
CA VAL A 82 2.31 0.50 -5.92
C VAL A 82 2.03 0.78 -4.45
N GLN A 83 0.77 0.53 -4.03
CA GLN A 83 0.42 0.38 -2.61
C GLN A 83 0.31 -1.10 -2.29
N VAL A 84 1.22 -1.62 -1.48
CA VAL A 84 1.46 -3.06 -1.33
C VAL A 84 1.95 -3.42 0.07
N GLY A 85 1.84 -4.69 0.44
CA GLY A 85 2.42 -5.20 1.68
C GLY A 85 3.95 -5.11 1.70
N GLY A 86 4.52 -4.58 2.80
CA GLY A 86 5.97 -4.41 2.94
C GLY A 86 6.75 -5.72 2.84
N SER A 87 6.19 -6.85 3.33
CA SER A 87 6.84 -8.17 3.23
C SER A 87 7.16 -8.57 1.80
N SER A 88 6.25 -8.29 0.85
CA SER A 88 6.48 -8.62 -0.57
C SER A 88 7.63 -7.80 -1.17
N VAL A 89 7.75 -6.53 -0.77
CA VAL A 89 8.87 -5.67 -1.20
C VAL A 89 10.18 -6.15 -0.60
N VAL A 90 10.21 -6.47 0.70
CA VAL A 90 11.40 -6.97 1.40
C VAL A 90 11.88 -8.27 0.76
N GLN A 91 11.00 -9.26 0.56
CA GLN A 91 11.35 -10.54 -0.05
C GLN A 91 11.88 -10.36 -1.48
N SER A 92 11.23 -9.51 -2.28
CA SER A 92 11.64 -9.20 -3.64
C SER A 92 13.06 -8.61 -3.67
N ARG A 93 13.36 -7.66 -2.77
CA ARG A 93 14.67 -7.04 -2.70
C ARG A 93 15.76 -8.00 -2.22
N LEU A 94 15.46 -8.90 -1.28
CA LEU A 94 16.36 -9.99 -0.90
C LEU A 94 16.65 -10.95 -2.07
N ALA A 95 15.71 -11.09 -2.99
CA ALA A 95 15.91 -11.82 -4.24
C ALA A 95 16.75 -11.06 -5.28
N GLY A 96 17.15 -9.81 -5.00
CA GLY A 96 18.04 -9.00 -5.85
C GLY A 96 17.32 -7.94 -6.69
N SER A 97 16.04 -7.65 -6.43
CA SER A 97 15.33 -6.61 -7.16
C SER A 97 15.70 -5.19 -6.69
N GLU A 98 15.25 -4.19 -7.45
CA GLU A 98 15.44 -2.77 -7.13
C GLU A 98 14.23 -2.15 -6.39
N ALA A 99 13.25 -2.97 -5.95
CA ALA A 99 12.08 -2.48 -5.25
C ALA A 99 12.46 -1.81 -3.92
N VAL A 100 11.81 -0.68 -3.61
CA VAL A 100 12.09 0.11 -2.41
C VAL A 100 10.81 0.73 -1.87
N ILE A 101 10.67 0.75 -0.54
CA ILE A 101 9.56 1.37 0.17
C ILE A 101 9.85 2.87 0.30
N ILE A 102 8.94 3.72 -0.19
CA ILE A 102 9.09 5.19 -0.13
C ILE A 102 8.14 5.85 0.87
N ALA A 103 7.09 5.13 1.33
CA ALA A 103 6.24 5.58 2.42
C ALA A 103 5.61 4.40 3.15
N GLY A 104 5.29 4.59 4.44
CA GLY A 104 4.54 3.65 5.28
C GLY A 104 3.11 4.12 5.45
N ALA A 105 2.16 3.49 4.76
CA ALA A 105 0.75 3.78 4.93
C ALA A 105 0.21 3.25 6.26
N PHE A 106 0.64 2.04 6.64
CA PHE A 106 0.30 1.40 7.92
C PHE A 106 1.51 0.66 8.47
N ASN A 107 1.86 0.97 9.71
CA ASN A 107 3.06 0.46 10.38
C ASN A 107 2.73 -0.54 11.52
N THR A 108 1.55 -1.15 11.49
CA THR A 108 1.11 -2.17 12.44
C THR A 108 0.29 -3.23 11.72
N LEU A 109 0.35 -4.48 12.20
CA LEU A 109 -0.56 -5.53 11.77
C LEU A 109 -1.93 -5.29 12.42
N ASN A 110 -2.97 -5.22 11.60
CA ASN A 110 -4.36 -5.04 12.07
C ASN A 110 -5.28 -6.17 11.62
N PHE A 111 -4.68 -7.32 11.30
CA PHE A 111 -5.44 -8.53 10.99
C PHE A 111 -6.07 -9.16 12.23
N LYS A 112 -7.27 -9.69 12.04
CA LYS A 112 -7.96 -10.53 13.01
C LYS A 112 -8.14 -11.94 12.45
N LEU A 113 -7.86 -12.94 13.27
CA LEU A 113 -8.06 -14.34 12.90
C LEU A 113 -9.52 -14.71 13.10
N VAL A 114 -10.20 -14.90 11.98
CA VAL A 114 -11.62 -15.30 11.92
C VAL A 114 -11.73 -16.78 11.59
N THR A 115 -12.59 -17.47 12.33
CA THR A 115 -12.79 -18.92 12.21
C THR A 115 -14.26 -19.25 12.04
N VAL A 116 -14.53 -20.46 11.50
CA VAL A 116 -15.86 -21.06 11.53
C VAL A 116 -16.40 -21.18 12.97
N PRO A 117 -17.73 -21.22 13.20
CA PRO A 117 -18.31 -21.17 14.54
C PRO A 117 -17.84 -22.28 15.49
N GLU A 118 -17.47 -23.43 14.95
CA GLU A 118 -17.02 -24.61 15.71
C GLU A 118 -15.61 -24.45 16.30
N ILE A 119 -14.84 -23.46 15.81
CA ILE A 119 -13.48 -23.18 16.27
C ILE A 119 -13.50 -21.92 17.12
N THR A 120 -13.35 -22.09 18.43
CA THR A 120 -13.42 -21.02 19.43
C THR A 120 -12.07 -20.69 20.05
N GLU A 121 -11.05 -21.56 19.84
CA GLU A 121 -9.69 -21.36 20.34
C GLU A 121 -8.63 -21.81 19.33
N PRO A 122 -7.41 -21.24 19.35
CA PRO A 122 -6.39 -21.53 18.35
C PRO A 122 -5.96 -22.98 18.23
N ARG A 123 -5.96 -23.76 19.30
CA ARG A 123 -5.54 -25.18 19.28
C ARG A 123 -6.41 -26.04 18.38
N GLN A 124 -7.68 -25.68 18.21
CA GLN A 124 -8.64 -26.38 17.35
C GLN A 124 -8.33 -26.22 15.85
N LEU A 125 -7.38 -25.32 15.50
CA LEU A 125 -6.91 -25.19 14.11
C LEU A 125 -6.02 -26.35 13.66
N LYS A 126 -5.54 -27.21 14.57
CA LYS A 126 -4.72 -28.37 14.17
C LYS A 126 -5.49 -29.28 13.22
N GLY A 127 -4.91 -29.56 12.04
CA GLY A 127 -5.54 -30.31 10.95
C GLY A 127 -6.61 -29.55 10.17
N LYS A 128 -6.80 -28.25 10.44
CA LYS A 128 -7.75 -27.37 9.75
C LYS A 128 -7.04 -26.50 8.73
N ILE A 129 -7.76 -26.04 7.71
CA ILE A 129 -7.21 -25.28 6.60
C ILE A 129 -7.35 -23.78 6.89
N VAL A 130 -6.24 -23.05 6.78
CA VAL A 130 -6.20 -21.59 6.82
C VAL A 130 -6.05 -21.04 5.41
N GLY A 131 -6.93 -20.12 5.02
CA GLY A 131 -6.85 -19.42 3.74
C GLY A 131 -6.02 -18.14 3.83
N THR A 132 -5.05 -17.97 2.92
CA THR A 132 -4.25 -16.75 2.75
C THR A 132 -4.43 -16.13 1.38
N SER A 133 -3.92 -14.89 1.17
CA SER A 133 -4.00 -14.21 -0.13
C SER A 133 -3.04 -14.84 -1.15
N ARG A 134 -1.76 -14.58 -1.01
CA ARG A 134 -0.66 -15.14 -1.81
C ARG A 134 0.52 -15.41 -0.89
N PHE A 135 1.27 -16.46 -1.15
CA PHE A 135 2.49 -16.72 -0.38
C PHE A 135 3.48 -15.56 -0.53
N GLY A 136 4.14 -15.19 0.56
CA GLY A 136 5.03 -14.04 0.65
C GLY A 136 4.33 -12.68 0.77
N SER A 137 2.99 -12.63 0.86
CA SER A 137 2.25 -11.40 1.17
C SER A 137 2.22 -11.13 2.68
N SER A 138 1.85 -9.89 3.09
CA SER A 138 1.64 -9.57 4.51
C SER A 138 0.55 -10.41 5.18
N ASN A 139 -0.45 -10.88 4.42
CA ASN A 139 -1.49 -11.75 4.94
C ASN A 139 -0.96 -13.18 5.21
N ASP A 140 -0.11 -13.71 4.33
CA ASP A 140 0.57 -14.99 4.53
C ASP A 140 1.53 -14.93 5.72
N PHE A 141 2.36 -13.86 5.77
CA PHE A 141 3.21 -13.61 6.92
C PHE A 141 2.41 -13.62 8.22
N ALA A 142 1.34 -12.84 8.29
CA ALA A 142 0.52 -12.71 9.48
C ALA A 142 -0.15 -14.04 9.88
N ALA A 143 -0.55 -14.87 8.91
CA ALA A 143 -1.12 -16.19 9.17
C ALA A 143 -0.08 -17.13 9.81
N ARG A 144 1.14 -17.17 9.25
CA ARG A 144 2.25 -17.99 9.78
C ARG A 144 2.64 -17.55 11.17
N PHE A 145 2.92 -16.24 11.33
CA PHE A 145 3.25 -15.62 12.61
C PHE A 145 2.20 -15.94 13.69
N MET A 146 0.90 -15.83 13.37
CA MET A 146 -0.17 -16.11 14.32
C MET A 146 -0.21 -17.59 14.70
N LEU A 147 -0.05 -18.52 13.76
CA LEU A 147 0.00 -19.95 14.06
C LEU A 147 1.18 -20.29 14.96
N GLU A 148 2.37 -19.78 14.66
CA GLU A 148 3.58 -19.97 15.48
C GLU A 148 3.42 -19.39 16.90
N HIS A 149 2.81 -18.19 17.00
CA HIS A 149 2.48 -17.58 18.29
C HIS A 149 1.59 -18.48 19.17
N PHE A 150 0.72 -19.27 18.56
CA PHE A 150 -0.12 -20.26 19.25
C PHE A 150 0.53 -21.64 19.38
N GLY A 151 1.78 -21.79 19.00
CA GLY A 151 2.51 -23.06 19.08
C GLY A 151 2.09 -24.09 18.04
N LEU A 152 1.49 -23.63 16.91
CA LEU A 152 1.11 -24.47 15.78
C LEU A 152 2.11 -24.26 14.64
N ALA A 153 2.64 -25.35 14.09
CA ALA A 153 3.58 -25.29 12.98
C ALA A 153 2.83 -25.06 11.66
N PRO A 154 3.06 -23.91 10.94
CA PRO A 154 2.49 -23.66 9.62
C PRO A 154 2.85 -24.78 8.64
N ASP A 155 1.92 -25.14 7.76
CA ASP A 155 2.01 -26.18 6.75
C ASP A 155 2.14 -27.63 7.31
N LYS A 156 2.58 -27.80 8.54
CA LYS A 156 2.72 -29.11 9.21
C LYS A 156 1.49 -29.43 10.06
N ASP A 157 1.17 -28.58 11.03
CA ASP A 157 -0.02 -28.76 11.90
C ASP A 157 -1.27 -28.16 11.26
N VAL A 158 -1.10 -27.06 10.48
CA VAL A 158 -2.19 -26.30 9.86
C VAL A 158 -1.83 -26.01 8.40
N PRO A 159 -2.44 -26.72 7.44
CA PRO A 159 -2.28 -26.42 6.02
C PRO A 159 -2.70 -24.99 5.71
N ILE A 160 -1.86 -24.26 4.97
CA ILE A 160 -2.14 -22.91 4.47
C ILE A 160 -2.32 -22.97 2.97
N ILE A 161 -3.44 -22.43 2.46
CA ILE A 161 -3.73 -22.42 1.01
C ILE A 161 -3.98 -21.01 0.50
N GLN A 162 -3.60 -20.77 -0.76
CA GLN A 162 -3.83 -19.49 -1.43
C GLN A 162 -5.25 -19.43 -1.99
N ILE A 163 -6.04 -18.47 -1.51
CA ILE A 163 -7.42 -18.24 -2.00
C ILE A 163 -7.49 -16.94 -2.82
N GLY A 164 -6.69 -15.91 -2.44
CA GLY A 164 -6.71 -14.62 -3.11
C GLY A 164 -7.21 -13.46 -2.26
N SER A 165 -8.05 -12.59 -2.84
CA SER A 165 -8.53 -11.38 -2.18
C SER A 165 -9.30 -11.66 -0.88
N GLU A 166 -9.39 -10.66 0.01
CA GLU A 166 -10.12 -10.81 1.27
C GLU A 166 -11.60 -11.19 1.06
N PRO A 167 -12.34 -10.59 0.11
CA PRO A 167 -13.70 -11.05 -0.19
C PRO A 167 -13.76 -12.52 -0.61
N ALA A 168 -12.78 -13.00 -1.40
CA ALA A 168 -12.72 -14.41 -1.83
C ALA A 168 -12.43 -15.35 -0.64
N ARG A 169 -11.49 -14.97 0.24
CA ARG A 169 -11.21 -15.75 1.45
C ARG A 169 -12.40 -15.80 2.40
N PHE A 170 -13.09 -14.68 2.58
CA PHE A 170 -14.29 -14.65 3.42
C PHE A 170 -15.44 -15.46 2.81
N ALA A 171 -15.59 -15.45 1.49
CA ALA A 171 -16.54 -16.34 0.80
C ALA A 171 -16.18 -17.82 0.97
N ALA A 172 -14.90 -18.17 0.87
CA ALA A 172 -14.41 -19.54 1.10
C ALA A 172 -14.66 -20.01 2.56
N LEU A 173 -14.47 -19.10 3.54
CA LEU A 173 -14.79 -19.37 4.94
C LEU A 173 -16.28 -19.61 5.14
N LYS A 174 -17.14 -18.77 4.57
CA LYS A 174 -18.61 -18.96 4.61
C LYS A 174 -19.07 -20.23 3.93
N GLY A 175 -18.39 -20.64 2.87
CA GLY A 175 -18.68 -21.88 2.15
C GLY A 175 -18.07 -23.14 2.75
N GLY A 176 -17.32 -23.03 3.86
CA GLY A 176 -16.68 -24.18 4.53
C GLY A 176 -15.47 -24.77 3.80
N SER A 177 -14.98 -24.12 2.74
CA SER A 177 -13.78 -24.58 2.00
C SER A 177 -12.49 -24.35 2.78
N ILE A 178 -12.49 -23.39 3.70
CA ILE A 178 -11.44 -23.13 4.68
C ILE A 178 -12.08 -22.97 6.05
N HIS A 179 -11.29 -23.16 7.10
CA HIS A 179 -11.77 -23.13 8.48
C HIS A 179 -11.40 -21.83 9.22
N ALA A 180 -10.39 -21.13 8.72
CA ALA A 180 -9.97 -19.85 9.24
C ALA A 180 -9.31 -18.99 8.15
N THR A 181 -9.33 -17.68 8.36
CA THR A 181 -8.58 -16.72 7.57
C THR A 181 -8.33 -15.45 8.37
N LEU A 182 -7.37 -14.64 7.92
CA LEU A 182 -7.12 -13.32 8.48
C LEU A 182 -7.87 -12.26 7.66
N VAL A 183 -8.66 -11.46 8.36
CA VAL A 183 -9.40 -10.33 7.77
C VAL A 183 -9.15 -9.04 8.53
N GLU A 184 -9.56 -7.93 7.93
CA GLU A 184 -9.47 -6.59 8.49
C GLU A 184 -10.87 -5.97 8.62
N VAL A 185 -10.97 -4.82 9.26
CA VAL A 185 -12.20 -4.02 9.19
C VAL A 185 -12.43 -3.57 7.74
N PRO A 186 -13.66 -3.57 7.26
CA PRO A 186 -14.93 -3.86 7.96
C PRO A 186 -15.37 -5.33 7.92
N THR A 187 -14.61 -6.24 7.30
CA THR A 187 -14.99 -7.67 7.19
C THR A 187 -15.14 -8.33 8.57
N THR A 188 -14.41 -7.85 9.58
CA THR A 188 -14.54 -8.32 10.97
C THR A 188 -15.93 -8.13 11.53
N LEU A 189 -16.58 -6.98 11.28
CA LEU A 189 -17.95 -6.75 11.74
C LEU A 189 -18.93 -7.67 11.00
N GLN A 190 -18.75 -7.85 9.69
CA GLN A 190 -19.57 -8.81 8.92
C GLN A 190 -19.42 -10.24 9.47
N ALA A 191 -18.22 -10.66 9.80
CA ALA A 191 -17.95 -11.97 10.37
C ALA A 191 -18.72 -12.15 11.69
N ARG A 192 -18.66 -11.18 12.60
CA ARG A 192 -19.43 -11.20 13.87
C ARG A 192 -20.93 -11.30 13.63
N LYS A 193 -21.48 -10.46 12.74
CA LYS A 193 -22.92 -10.45 12.41
C LYS A 193 -23.39 -11.80 11.82
N LEU A 194 -22.49 -12.58 11.20
CA LEU A 194 -22.77 -13.90 10.64
C LEU A 194 -22.43 -15.07 11.58
N GLY A 195 -22.03 -14.78 12.83
CA GLY A 195 -21.74 -15.81 13.84
C GLY A 195 -20.39 -16.49 13.73
N PHE A 196 -19.45 -15.93 12.95
CA PHE A 196 -18.05 -16.39 12.92
C PHE A 196 -17.30 -15.87 14.16
N ASN A 197 -16.36 -16.67 14.65
CA ASN A 197 -15.54 -16.28 15.79
C ASN A 197 -14.36 -15.40 15.34
N ILE A 198 -13.99 -14.43 16.18
CA ILE A 198 -12.71 -13.73 16.10
C ILE A 198 -11.89 -14.20 17.29
N ILE A 199 -10.92 -15.08 17.06
CA ILE A 199 -10.18 -15.75 18.13
C ILE A 199 -8.82 -15.10 18.42
N ALA A 200 -8.40 -14.14 17.60
CA ALA A 200 -7.19 -13.37 17.85
C ALA A 200 -7.19 -12.04 17.07
N ASP A 201 -6.51 -11.04 17.62
CA ASP A 201 -6.28 -9.72 17.04
C ASP A 201 -4.78 -9.39 17.07
N LEU A 202 -4.13 -9.35 15.91
CA LEU A 202 -2.70 -9.01 15.82
C LEU A 202 -2.45 -7.54 16.20
N GLY A 203 -3.44 -6.68 16.02
CA GLY A 203 -3.34 -5.27 16.40
C GLY A 203 -3.14 -5.04 17.90
N GLU A 204 -3.59 -5.98 18.73
CA GLU A 204 -3.42 -5.93 20.19
C GLU A 204 -2.02 -6.35 20.65
N LEU A 205 -1.24 -7.02 19.79
CA LEU A 205 0.13 -7.43 20.12
C LEU A 205 1.12 -6.25 20.14
N GLY A 206 0.70 -5.05 19.71
CA GLY A 206 1.54 -3.85 19.72
C GLY A 206 2.78 -3.92 18.83
N LEU A 207 2.80 -4.83 17.86
CA LEU A 207 3.95 -5.05 16.99
C LEU A 207 4.05 -3.95 15.92
N GLU A 208 5.22 -3.33 15.84
CA GLU A 208 5.56 -2.55 14.65
C GLU A 208 5.83 -3.49 13.48
N TYR A 209 5.13 -3.29 12.39
CA TYR A 209 5.25 -4.08 11.16
C TYR A 209 4.97 -3.19 9.94
N GLN A 210 5.80 -3.24 8.92
CA GLN A 210 5.51 -2.51 7.68
C GLN A 210 4.40 -3.23 6.90
N HIS A 211 3.16 -3.00 7.34
CA HIS A 211 1.99 -3.71 6.82
C HIS A 211 1.65 -3.25 5.40
N THR A 212 1.31 -2.00 5.23
CA THR A 212 1.03 -1.41 3.91
C THR A 212 2.00 -0.26 3.65
N ALA A 213 2.60 -0.30 2.49
CA ALA A 213 3.60 0.66 2.05
C ALA A 213 3.28 1.20 0.66
N ILE A 214 3.78 2.39 0.35
CA ILE A 214 3.99 2.83 -1.02
C ILE A 214 5.39 2.39 -1.42
N ALA A 215 5.48 1.69 -2.55
CA ALA A 215 6.75 1.21 -3.08
C ALA A 215 6.92 1.57 -4.56
N THR A 216 8.17 1.66 -4.96
CA THR A 216 8.61 1.90 -6.34
C THR A 216 9.92 1.16 -6.59
N THR A 217 10.63 1.45 -7.69
CA THR A 217 11.99 0.94 -7.93
C THR A 217 13.00 2.08 -7.94
N GLN A 218 14.29 1.76 -7.68
CA GLN A 218 15.36 2.73 -7.79
C GLN A 218 15.46 3.32 -9.21
N GLY A 219 15.19 2.50 -10.25
CA GLY A 219 15.14 2.97 -11.64
C GLY A 219 14.07 4.03 -11.87
N VAL A 220 12.85 3.86 -11.31
CA VAL A 220 11.77 4.87 -11.38
C VAL A 220 12.17 6.15 -10.64
N ILE A 221 12.80 6.04 -9.46
CA ILE A 221 13.28 7.21 -8.71
C ILE A 221 14.31 8.01 -9.50
N GLN A 222 15.20 7.33 -10.22
CA GLN A 222 16.24 7.98 -11.02
C GLN A 222 15.71 8.63 -12.29
N THR A 223 14.78 7.96 -12.97
CA THR A 223 14.28 8.41 -14.29
C THR A 223 13.06 9.34 -14.19
N ARG A 224 12.25 9.22 -13.14
CA ARG A 224 11.00 9.99 -12.93
C ARG A 224 10.89 10.59 -11.51
N PRO A 225 11.92 11.26 -10.98
CA PRO A 225 11.92 11.76 -9.59
C PRO A 225 10.77 12.74 -9.31
N GLU A 226 10.42 13.58 -10.28
CA GLU A 226 9.34 14.55 -10.13
C GLU A 226 7.95 13.90 -10.09
N ALA A 227 7.72 12.82 -10.84
CA ALA A 227 6.48 12.05 -10.74
C ALA A 227 6.32 11.45 -9.33
N VAL A 228 7.42 10.91 -8.76
CA VAL A 228 7.42 10.37 -7.39
C VAL A 228 7.15 11.48 -6.36
N ARG A 229 7.77 12.66 -6.47
CA ARG A 229 7.51 13.82 -5.58
C ARG A 229 6.06 14.27 -5.65
N ARG A 230 5.51 14.44 -6.86
CA ARG A 230 4.10 14.84 -7.07
C ARG A 230 3.15 13.80 -6.52
N PHE A 231 3.44 12.50 -6.74
CA PHE A 231 2.66 11.41 -6.17
C PHE A 231 2.66 11.48 -4.64
N MET A 232 3.82 11.61 -4.01
CA MET A 232 3.92 11.66 -2.54
C MET A 232 3.24 12.88 -1.95
N LYS A 233 3.31 14.04 -2.64
CA LYS A 233 2.58 15.24 -2.23
C LYS A 233 1.06 15.03 -2.30
N ALA A 234 0.56 14.50 -3.41
CA ALA A 234 -0.86 14.17 -3.57
C ALA A 234 -1.33 13.16 -2.50
N TYR A 235 -0.50 12.14 -2.23
CA TYR A 235 -0.81 11.10 -1.26
C TYR A 235 -0.94 11.66 0.16
N VAL A 236 -0.06 12.57 0.57
CA VAL A 236 -0.12 13.23 1.88
C VAL A 236 -1.35 14.15 1.98
N GLU A 237 -1.71 14.88 0.91
CA GLU A 237 -2.96 15.66 0.84
C GLU A 237 -4.19 14.74 0.95
N GLY A 238 -4.15 13.56 0.32
CA GLY A 238 -5.18 12.52 0.42
C GLY A 238 -5.32 11.96 1.85
N ILE A 239 -4.21 11.73 2.54
CA ILE A 239 -4.22 11.31 3.96
C ILE A 239 -4.88 12.39 4.83
N HIS A 240 -4.54 13.66 4.63
CA HIS A 240 -5.18 14.75 5.36
C HIS A 240 -6.70 14.77 5.12
N TYR A 241 -7.13 14.68 3.85
CA TYR A 241 -8.54 14.61 3.50
C TYR A 241 -9.24 13.43 4.14
N TYR A 242 -8.62 12.24 4.11
CA TYR A 242 -9.13 11.04 4.78
C TYR A 242 -9.42 11.28 6.26
N LYS A 243 -8.53 11.97 6.96
CA LYS A 243 -8.65 12.21 8.40
C LYS A 243 -9.64 13.31 8.77
N THR A 244 -9.97 14.20 7.85
CA THR A 244 -10.74 15.44 8.14
C THR A 244 -12.11 15.50 7.45
N ARG A 245 -12.34 14.66 6.43
CA ARG A 245 -13.58 14.64 5.64
C ARG A 245 -14.29 13.29 5.78
N LYS A 246 -14.96 13.10 6.94
CA LYS A 246 -15.57 11.81 7.31
C LYS A 246 -16.59 11.32 6.28
N ALA A 247 -17.58 12.14 5.93
CA ALA A 247 -18.68 11.72 5.07
C ALA A 247 -18.20 11.30 3.68
N GLU A 248 -17.35 12.11 3.06
CA GLU A 248 -16.76 11.85 1.74
C GLU A 248 -15.85 10.64 1.78
N SER A 249 -15.06 10.49 2.85
CA SER A 249 -14.19 9.33 3.04
C SER A 249 -14.98 8.04 3.20
N MET A 250 -16.08 8.06 3.94
CA MET A 250 -16.98 6.92 4.07
C MET A 250 -17.63 6.55 2.74
N ALA A 251 -18.00 7.53 1.90
CA ALA A 251 -18.52 7.27 0.56
C ALA A 251 -17.50 6.55 -0.33
N VAL A 252 -16.22 6.94 -0.27
CA VAL A 252 -15.14 6.26 -0.98
C VAL A 252 -14.93 4.84 -0.47
N ILE A 253 -14.92 4.63 0.86
CA ILE A 253 -14.82 3.30 1.46
C ILE A 253 -15.95 2.40 0.95
N ALA A 254 -17.20 2.87 1.05
CA ALA A 254 -18.37 2.13 0.60
C ALA A 254 -18.30 1.75 -0.89
N LYS A 255 -17.89 2.70 -1.74
CA LYS A 255 -17.71 2.52 -3.19
C LYS A 255 -16.73 1.40 -3.51
N TYR A 256 -15.51 1.46 -2.98
CA TYR A 256 -14.45 0.53 -3.33
C TYR A 256 -14.61 -0.83 -2.67
N LEU A 257 -15.15 -0.90 -1.46
CA LEU A 257 -15.47 -2.15 -0.79
C LEU A 257 -16.81 -2.75 -1.24
N LYS A 258 -17.58 -2.03 -2.09
CA LYS A 258 -18.93 -2.43 -2.52
C LYS A 258 -19.84 -2.76 -1.34
N MET A 259 -19.86 -1.90 -0.34
CA MET A 259 -20.51 -2.13 0.94
C MET A 259 -21.64 -1.14 1.19
N ASN A 260 -22.80 -1.65 1.59
CA ASN A 260 -23.97 -0.84 1.93
C ASN A 260 -24.19 -0.71 3.45
N ASP A 261 -23.48 -1.53 4.26
CA ASP A 261 -23.53 -1.47 5.72
C ASP A 261 -22.71 -0.27 6.22
N MET A 262 -23.39 0.86 6.43
CA MET A 262 -22.73 2.11 6.81
C MET A 262 -22.14 2.07 8.23
N GLU A 263 -22.63 1.20 9.12
CA GLU A 263 -22.01 0.96 10.43
C GLU A 263 -20.60 0.35 10.27
N ALA A 264 -20.49 -0.65 9.40
CA ALA A 264 -19.22 -1.29 9.08
C ALA A 264 -18.25 -0.33 8.34
N VAL A 265 -18.78 0.54 7.47
CA VAL A 265 -18.01 1.59 6.79
C VAL A 265 -17.49 2.61 7.80
N GLU A 266 -18.31 3.00 8.78
CA GLU A 266 -17.92 3.95 9.82
C GLU A 266 -16.86 3.34 10.77
N GLU A 267 -16.99 2.06 11.13
CA GLU A 267 -15.97 1.33 11.89
C GLU A 267 -14.62 1.35 11.14
N ALA A 268 -14.63 1.07 9.83
CA ALA A 268 -13.43 1.11 9.00
C ALA A 268 -12.81 2.52 8.95
N TYR A 269 -13.64 3.56 8.81
CA TYR A 269 -13.17 4.95 8.84
C TYR A 269 -12.50 5.30 10.18
N ASN A 270 -13.16 4.98 11.30
CA ASN A 270 -12.66 5.31 12.62
C ASN A 270 -11.39 4.52 12.96
N GLU A 271 -11.37 3.21 12.70
CA GLU A 271 -10.25 2.34 13.05
C GLU A 271 -9.04 2.59 12.15
N ILE A 272 -9.23 2.67 10.85
CA ILE A 272 -8.14 2.81 9.90
C ILE A 272 -7.81 4.29 9.64
N GLY A 273 -8.79 5.10 9.28
CA GLY A 273 -8.57 6.50 8.89
C GLY A 273 -8.11 7.36 10.05
N VAL A 274 -8.86 7.32 11.15
CA VAL A 274 -8.60 8.20 12.29
C VAL A 274 -7.44 7.69 13.15
N LYS A 275 -7.50 6.42 13.59
CA LYS A 275 -6.56 5.89 14.58
C LYS A 275 -5.23 5.44 13.97
N ARG A 276 -5.24 4.72 12.83
CA ARG A 276 -4.06 3.99 12.34
C ARG A 276 -3.33 4.67 11.18
N THR A 277 -4.02 5.47 10.36
CA THR A 277 -3.35 6.20 9.27
C THR A 277 -2.46 7.31 9.84
N PRO A 278 -1.15 7.27 9.63
CA PRO A 278 -0.25 8.30 10.15
C PRO A 278 -0.39 9.61 9.37
N ARG A 279 -0.27 10.76 10.06
CA ARG A 279 -0.21 12.07 9.37
C ARG A 279 1.03 12.21 8.50
N LYS A 280 2.16 11.70 9.01
CA LYS A 280 3.47 11.67 8.35
C LYS A 280 3.77 10.20 8.01
N PRO A 281 3.60 9.78 6.75
CA PRO A 281 3.66 8.37 6.38
C PRO A 281 5.11 7.86 6.24
N TYR A 282 5.92 7.98 7.31
CA TYR A 282 7.25 7.39 7.32
C TYR A 282 7.17 5.85 7.36
N PRO A 283 8.02 5.16 6.58
CA PRO A 283 8.21 3.73 6.74
C PRO A 283 8.78 3.39 8.11
N THR A 284 8.41 2.23 8.67
CA THR A 284 8.96 1.77 9.94
C THR A 284 10.15 0.82 9.73
N LEU A 285 11.34 1.23 10.18
CA LEU A 285 12.53 0.39 10.13
C LEU A 285 12.40 -0.81 11.08
N LYS A 286 11.78 -0.63 12.26
CA LYS A 286 11.50 -1.73 13.18
C LYS A 286 10.54 -2.76 12.56
N GLY A 287 9.53 -2.27 11.85
CA GLY A 287 8.60 -3.16 11.14
C GLY A 287 9.25 -3.93 9.98
N VAL A 288 10.21 -3.32 9.28
CA VAL A 288 11.02 -4.03 8.27
C VAL A 288 11.96 -5.03 8.95
N GLN A 289 12.57 -4.67 10.10
CA GLN A 289 13.40 -5.59 10.88
C GLN A 289 12.62 -6.81 11.34
N LEU A 290 11.37 -6.64 11.78
CA LEU A 290 10.51 -7.78 12.15
C LEU A 290 10.29 -8.71 10.95
N ILE A 291 9.99 -8.16 9.77
CA ILE A 291 9.86 -8.96 8.54
C ILE A 291 11.15 -9.75 8.26
N LEU A 292 12.31 -9.12 8.39
CA LEU A 292 13.60 -9.78 8.17
C LEU A 292 13.86 -10.92 9.15
N SER A 293 13.53 -10.69 10.43
CA SER A 293 13.70 -11.70 11.49
C SER A 293 12.86 -12.95 11.21
N GLU A 294 11.60 -12.77 10.85
CA GLU A 294 10.66 -13.87 10.59
C GLU A 294 11.03 -14.72 9.37
N ILE A 295 11.55 -14.08 8.32
CA ILE A 295 11.93 -14.81 7.11
C ILE A 295 13.36 -15.36 7.16
N ALA A 296 14.13 -15.05 8.20
CA ALA A 296 15.56 -15.43 8.30
C ALA A 296 15.79 -16.94 8.30
N ASP A 297 14.84 -17.73 8.78
CA ASP A 297 14.97 -19.19 8.83
C ASP A 297 14.77 -19.84 7.45
N VAL A 298 13.92 -19.24 6.62
CA VAL A 298 13.65 -19.73 5.25
C VAL A 298 14.48 -18.99 4.19
N ASN A 299 15.00 -17.80 4.50
CA ASN A 299 15.86 -17.03 3.62
C ASN A 299 17.07 -16.47 4.36
N PRO A 300 18.22 -17.19 4.35
CA PRO A 300 19.43 -16.77 5.07
C PRO A 300 19.96 -15.37 4.70
N LYS A 301 19.64 -14.84 3.50
CA LYS A 301 20.01 -13.48 3.10
C LYS A 301 19.38 -12.40 3.99
N ALA A 302 18.27 -12.72 4.68
CA ALA A 302 17.67 -11.80 5.63
C ALA A 302 18.52 -11.56 6.88
N ARG A 303 19.37 -12.55 7.24
CA ARG A 303 20.26 -12.46 8.40
C ARG A 303 21.32 -11.39 8.18
N GLY A 304 21.38 -10.41 9.07
CA GLY A 304 22.37 -9.33 9.01
C GLY A 304 22.11 -8.24 7.95
N THR A 305 21.06 -8.36 7.14
CA THR A 305 20.67 -7.27 6.22
C THR A 305 20.01 -6.15 7.00
N LYS A 306 20.46 -4.92 6.80
CA LYS A 306 19.95 -3.74 7.49
C LYS A 306 18.59 -3.30 6.94
N PRO A 307 17.60 -2.94 7.77
CA PRO A 307 16.29 -2.47 7.33
C PRO A 307 16.33 -1.27 6.38
N GLU A 308 17.32 -0.39 6.53
CA GLU A 308 17.53 0.79 5.68
C GLU A 308 17.72 0.43 4.21
N THR A 309 18.20 -0.78 3.90
CA THR A 309 18.37 -1.26 2.52
C THR A 309 17.04 -1.29 1.74
N PHE A 310 15.92 -1.43 2.44
CA PHE A 310 14.59 -1.59 1.86
C PHE A 310 13.77 -0.31 1.79
N VAL A 311 14.30 0.80 2.34
CA VAL A 311 13.55 2.05 2.57
C VAL A 311 14.26 3.24 1.94
N ASP A 312 13.48 4.10 1.28
CA ASP A 312 13.91 5.41 0.84
C ASP A 312 12.88 6.48 1.26
N ALA A 313 13.03 6.97 2.48
CA ALA A 313 12.08 7.91 3.07
C ALA A 313 12.28 9.37 2.63
N ARG A 314 13.20 9.66 1.67
CA ARG A 314 13.55 11.03 1.28
C ARG A 314 12.34 11.88 0.87
N PHE A 315 11.39 11.31 0.15
CA PHE A 315 10.22 12.04 -0.35
C PHE A 315 9.25 12.45 0.76
N VAL A 316 9.06 11.61 1.77
CA VAL A 316 8.30 11.96 2.98
C VAL A 316 9.06 13.01 3.78
N LYS A 317 10.37 12.84 3.93
CA LYS A 317 11.24 13.77 4.65
C LYS A 317 11.27 15.16 4.01
N GLU A 318 11.36 15.26 2.69
CA GLU A 318 11.30 16.56 1.96
C GLU A 318 9.98 17.31 2.27
N LEU A 319 8.84 16.60 2.28
CA LEU A 319 7.54 17.18 2.61
C LEU A 319 7.43 17.60 4.10
N ASP A 320 8.02 16.83 4.98
CA ASP A 320 8.04 17.09 6.42
C ASP A 320 8.95 18.27 6.76
N ASP A 321 10.21 18.24 6.33
CA ASP A 321 11.20 19.29 6.58
C ASP A 321 10.75 20.67 6.02
N SER A 322 10.05 20.68 4.89
CA SER A 322 9.46 21.91 4.34
C SER A 322 8.25 22.42 5.13
N GLY A 323 7.76 21.67 6.12
CA GLY A 323 6.54 21.93 6.87
C GLY A 323 5.25 21.77 6.06
N ALA A 324 5.32 21.18 4.85
CA ALA A 324 4.15 21.03 3.98
C ALA A 324 3.07 20.15 4.63
N ILE A 325 3.48 19.08 5.33
CA ILE A 325 2.54 18.19 6.03
C ILE A 325 1.85 18.94 7.17
N ASP A 326 2.61 19.63 8.02
CA ASP A 326 2.06 20.31 9.19
C ASP A 326 1.12 21.48 8.81
N ARG A 327 1.37 22.13 7.67
CA ARG A 327 0.47 23.19 7.15
C ARG A 327 -0.92 22.67 6.76
N LEU A 328 -1.07 21.40 6.39
CA LEU A 328 -2.37 20.81 6.08
C LEU A 328 -3.28 20.71 7.31
N TYR A 329 -2.70 20.62 8.51
CA TYR A 329 -3.44 20.40 9.75
C TYR A 329 -3.60 21.68 10.61
N ARG A 330 -3.23 22.83 10.10
CA ARG A 330 -3.48 24.15 10.68
C ARG A 330 -4.82 24.71 10.20
#